data_14c9b0004933f6bf35ae3e49793b41f7
#
_entry.id   14c9b0004933f6bf35ae3e49793b41f7
#
_cell.length_a   1.000
_cell.length_b   1.000
_cell.length_c   1.000
_cell.angle_alpha   90.00
_cell.angle_beta   90.00
_cell.angle_gamma   90.00
#
_symmetry.space_group_name_H-M   'P 1'
#
loop_
_entity.id
_entity.type
_entity.pdbx_description
1 polymer ?
#
loop_
_entity_poly.entity_id
_entity_poly.type
_entity_poly.pdbx_seq_one_letter_code
_entity_poly.pdbx_strand_id
1 'polypeptide(L)'
;MGRLTIATKFNTARLLQFVFPAVAMMIVTSIYVMTDGIFISQFAGSEQLSATNIVYPVVYLLNGIGVMLSMGGNAIVARLLGEGKGSLARQRFTQLAFFTVVSGVVLGILFALTMRPISLALGAKGEPLVTYCVQYGTIMALGAPFSMLQMLFMPFWTTNDKPKYGLILSLTCGFSNICLDYLFVKCAGFGLMGAAFATVISYGIGAAVPVIVYSRKNLKLYFEKFRWDTSFLLKAMSNGVSEMVTNIASAVTTFIFNIILMLSLIHISE
;
A
#
# COMPACT_ATOMS: atom_id res chain seq x y z
N MET A 1 28.30 -17.68 0.87
CA MET A 1 27.99 -16.25 0.64
C MET A 1 27.65 -15.62 1.98
N GLY A 2 28.49 -14.69 2.49
CA GLY A 2 28.29 -14.03 3.78
C GLY A 2 27.00 -13.21 3.78
N ARG A 3 26.26 -13.23 4.89
CA ARG A 3 25.04 -12.43 5.08
C ARG A 3 25.41 -10.94 4.99
N LEU A 4 24.84 -10.22 4.01
CA LEU A 4 24.95 -8.76 3.90
C LEU A 4 24.08 -8.16 5.02
N THR A 5 24.72 -7.60 6.04
CA THR A 5 24.06 -6.85 7.13
C THR A 5 24.44 -5.39 7.02
N ILE A 6 23.58 -4.50 7.55
CA ILE A 6 23.82 -3.04 7.56
C ILE A 6 25.14 -2.66 8.24
N ALA A 7 25.70 -3.55 9.07
CA ALA A 7 26.96 -3.35 9.79
C ALA A 7 28.25 -3.69 8.96
N THR A 8 28.14 -4.11 7.72
CA THR A 8 29.31 -4.44 6.88
C THR A 8 29.82 -3.23 6.10
N LYS A 9 31.16 -3.10 5.96
CA LYS A 9 31.75 -2.09 5.07
C LYS A 9 31.26 -2.32 3.63
N PHE A 10 30.52 -1.36 3.08
CA PHE A 10 29.98 -1.42 1.73
C PHE A 10 31.04 -1.06 0.68
N ASN A 11 31.24 -1.94 -0.28
CA ASN A 11 31.81 -1.61 -1.58
C ASN A 11 30.63 -1.42 -2.56
N THR A 12 30.79 -0.66 -3.64
CA THR A 12 29.74 -0.33 -4.63
C THR A 12 28.94 -1.56 -5.08
N ALA A 13 29.61 -2.69 -5.37
CA ALA A 13 28.95 -3.93 -5.76
C ALA A 13 28.06 -4.51 -4.64
N ARG A 14 28.49 -4.44 -3.39
CA ARG A 14 27.71 -4.90 -2.23
C ARG A 14 26.53 -3.99 -1.94
N LEU A 15 26.72 -2.68 -2.12
CA LEU A 15 25.64 -1.69 -2.00
C LEU A 15 24.56 -1.97 -3.03
N LEU A 16 24.93 -2.17 -4.30
CA LEU A 16 23.99 -2.50 -5.37
C LEU A 16 23.23 -3.81 -5.08
N GLN A 17 23.92 -4.87 -4.62
CA GLN A 17 23.26 -6.12 -4.23
C GLN A 17 22.28 -5.95 -3.07
N PHE A 18 22.54 -5.01 -2.15
CA PHE A 18 21.64 -4.71 -1.02
C PHE A 18 20.42 -3.90 -1.45
N VAL A 19 20.60 -2.93 -2.35
CA VAL A 19 19.53 -2.03 -2.82
C VAL A 19 18.68 -2.67 -3.92
N PHE A 20 19.26 -3.58 -4.73
CA PHE A 20 18.57 -4.23 -5.85
C PHE A 20 17.18 -4.80 -5.51
N PRO A 21 16.98 -5.55 -4.40
CA PRO A 21 15.63 -6.04 -4.06
C PRO A 21 14.60 -4.93 -3.85
N ALA A 22 15.00 -3.80 -3.26
CA ALA A 22 14.10 -2.67 -3.04
C ALA A 22 13.72 -1.99 -4.37
N VAL A 23 14.68 -1.77 -5.27
CA VAL A 23 14.43 -1.23 -6.61
C VAL A 23 13.55 -2.19 -7.42
N ALA A 24 13.83 -3.48 -7.38
CA ALA A 24 13.02 -4.49 -8.05
C ALA A 24 11.57 -4.51 -7.54
N MET A 25 11.35 -4.36 -6.23
CA MET A 25 10.00 -4.23 -5.66
C MET A 25 9.26 -3.02 -6.23
N MET A 26 9.91 -1.86 -6.35
CA MET A 26 9.29 -0.65 -6.92
C MET A 26 8.90 -0.85 -8.38
N ILE A 27 9.78 -1.46 -9.19
CA ILE A 27 9.50 -1.76 -10.61
C ILE A 27 8.30 -2.71 -10.73
N VAL A 28 8.28 -3.79 -9.96
CA VAL A 28 7.18 -4.77 -9.96
C VAL A 28 5.86 -4.10 -9.57
N THR A 29 5.87 -3.27 -8.52
CA THR A 29 4.70 -2.52 -8.09
C THR A 29 4.17 -1.60 -9.20
N SER A 30 5.07 -0.90 -9.91
CA SER A 30 4.68 -0.05 -11.04
C SER A 30 4.06 -0.86 -12.19
N ILE A 31 4.64 -2.02 -12.51
CA ILE A 31 4.13 -2.88 -13.59
C ILE A 31 2.71 -3.38 -13.26
N TYR A 32 2.45 -3.86 -12.04
CA TYR A 32 1.12 -4.37 -11.74
C TYR A 32 0.07 -3.26 -11.71
N VAL A 33 0.39 -2.07 -11.19
CA VAL A 33 -0.54 -0.91 -11.22
C VAL A 33 -0.89 -0.52 -12.66
N MET A 34 0.10 -0.52 -13.57
CA MET A 34 -0.16 -0.26 -15.00
C MET A 34 -1.03 -1.36 -15.62
N THR A 35 -0.78 -2.62 -15.26
CA THR A 35 -1.53 -3.78 -15.78
C THR A 35 -2.98 -3.73 -15.33
N ASP A 36 -3.25 -3.43 -14.04
CA ASP A 36 -4.60 -3.23 -13.50
C ASP A 36 -5.37 -2.17 -14.30
N GLY A 37 -4.76 -0.99 -14.54
CA GLY A 37 -5.36 0.06 -15.37
C GLY A 37 -5.66 -0.40 -16.81
N ILE A 38 -4.79 -1.21 -17.42
CA ILE A 38 -5.01 -1.78 -18.76
C ILE A 38 -6.20 -2.74 -18.74
N PHE A 39 -6.31 -3.63 -17.76
CA PHE A 39 -7.44 -4.55 -17.62
C PHE A 39 -8.76 -3.78 -17.47
N ILE A 40 -8.82 -2.79 -16.60
CA ILE A 40 -10.01 -1.97 -16.42
C ILE A 40 -10.38 -1.26 -17.73
N SER A 41 -9.42 -0.61 -18.41
CA SER A 41 -9.71 0.13 -19.63
C SER A 41 -10.20 -0.75 -20.78
N GLN A 42 -9.63 -1.94 -20.94
CA GLN A 42 -9.94 -2.83 -22.06
C GLN A 42 -11.22 -3.67 -21.84
N PHE A 43 -11.48 -4.09 -20.59
CA PHE A 43 -12.55 -5.05 -20.32
C PHE A 43 -13.72 -4.45 -19.54
N ALA A 44 -13.50 -3.37 -18.79
CA ALA A 44 -14.55 -2.69 -18.03
C ALA A 44 -15.06 -1.40 -18.72
N GLY A 45 -14.20 -0.75 -19.52
CA GLY A 45 -14.54 0.43 -20.29
C GLY A 45 -14.02 1.74 -19.70
N SER A 46 -14.03 2.79 -20.53
CA SER A 46 -13.45 4.11 -20.17
C SER A 46 -14.16 4.82 -19.02
N GLU A 47 -15.46 4.65 -18.88
CA GLU A 47 -16.24 5.26 -17.80
C GLU A 47 -15.86 4.67 -16.44
N GLN A 48 -15.66 3.34 -16.38
CA GLN A 48 -15.22 2.66 -15.17
C GLN A 48 -13.76 3.00 -14.82
N LEU A 49 -12.89 3.19 -15.83
CA LEU A 49 -11.54 3.69 -15.61
C LEU A 49 -11.56 5.14 -15.06
N SER A 50 -12.48 5.97 -15.53
CA SER A 50 -12.66 7.32 -15.00
C SER A 50 -13.08 7.29 -13.53
N ALA A 51 -13.94 6.34 -13.14
CA ALA A 51 -14.33 6.15 -11.75
C ALA A 51 -13.15 5.79 -10.84
N THR A 52 -12.22 4.92 -11.29
CA THR A 52 -11.01 4.61 -10.52
C THR A 52 -10.16 5.86 -10.27
N ASN A 53 -9.95 6.68 -11.31
CA ASN A 53 -9.17 7.91 -11.21
C ASN A 53 -9.77 8.91 -10.21
N ILE A 54 -11.10 9.01 -10.16
CA ILE A 54 -11.81 9.88 -9.19
C ILE A 54 -11.63 9.36 -7.76
N VAL A 55 -11.63 8.05 -7.55
CA VAL A 55 -11.50 7.44 -6.21
C VAL A 55 -10.05 7.36 -5.73
N TYR A 56 -9.07 7.36 -6.62
CA TYR A 56 -7.65 7.24 -6.25
C TYR A 56 -7.17 8.20 -5.14
N PRO A 57 -7.57 9.48 -5.06
CA PRO A 57 -7.17 10.34 -3.96
C PRO A 57 -7.50 9.77 -2.57
N VAL A 58 -8.63 9.07 -2.42
CA VAL A 58 -9.02 8.41 -1.17
C VAL A 58 -8.09 7.22 -0.89
N VAL A 59 -7.82 6.40 -1.90
CA VAL A 59 -6.92 5.24 -1.78
C VAL A 59 -5.50 5.70 -1.43
N TYR A 60 -5.01 6.75 -2.07
CA TYR A 60 -3.69 7.32 -1.77
C TYR A 60 -3.61 7.90 -0.36
N LEU A 61 -4.68 8.52 0.14
CA LEU A 61 -4.72 9.02 1.51
C LEU A 61 -4.62 7.87 2.51
N LEU A 62 -5.40 6.80 2.33
CA LEU A 62 -5.36 5.61 3.17
C LEU A 62 -3.97 4.94 3.15
N ASN A 63 -3.41 4.75 1.97
CA ASN A 63 -2.07 4.20 1.82
C ASN A 63 -1.00 5.14 2.38
N GLY A 64 -1.14 6.45 2.22
CA GLY A 64 -0.25 7.46 2.79
C GLY A 64 -0.19 7.39 4.33
N ILE A 65 -1.34 7.16 4.99
CA ILE A 65 -1.37 6.93 6.44
C ILE A 65 -0.63 5.62 6.79
N GLY A 66 -0.82 4.56 6.00
CA GLY A 66 -0.07 3.31 6.15
C GLY A 66 1.45 3.52 6.03
N VAL A 67 1.89 4.26 5.02
CA VAL A 67 3.31 4.60 4.81
C VAL A 67 3.86 5.47 5.95
N MET A 68 3.10 6.45 6.43
CA MET A 68 3.46 7.28 7.58
C MET A 68 3.76 6.43 8.81
N LEU A 69 2.86 5.53 9.17
CA LEU A 69 3.04 4.62 10.30
C LEU A 69 4.21 3.67 10.08
N SER A 70 4.35 3.17 8.85
CA SER A 70 5.39 2.25 8.42
C SER A 70 6.79 2.85 8.57
N MET A 71 7.06 3.94 7.87
CA MET A 71 8.38 4.55 7.81
C MET A 71 8.79 5.18 9.15
N GLY A 72 7.86 5.94 9.75
CA GLY A 72 8.13 6.57 11.05
C GLY A 72 8.29 5.57 12.19
N GLY A 73 7.46 4.52 12.20
CA GLY A 73 7.55 3.44 13.20
C GLY A 73 8.79 2.57 13.00
N ASN A 74 9.10 2.22 11.75
CA ASN A 74 10.27 1.42 11.42
C ASN A 74 11.59 2.10 11.83
N ALA A 75 11.71 3.41 11.65
CA ALA A 75 12.88 4.16 12.08
C ALA A 75 13.15 4.02 13.60
N ILE A 76 12.09 4.14 14.41
CA ILE A 76 12.21 3.99 15.88
C ILE A 76 12.53 2.54 16.26
N VAL A 77 11.83 1.57 15.66
CA VAL A 77 12.03 0.14 15.94
C VAL A 77 13.42 -0.33 15.53
N ALA A 78 13.89 0.08 14.36
CA ALA A 78 15.25 -0.23 13.88
C ALA A 78 16.33 0.35 14.81
N ARG A 79 16.14 1.58 15.27
CA ARG A 79 17.01 2.21 16.26
C ARG A 79 17.06 1.42 17.57
N LEU A 80 15.91 1.02 18.11
CA LEU A 80 15.84 0.22 19.33
C LEU A 80 16.54 -1.14 19.19
N LEU A 81 16.45 -1.77 18.01
CA LEU A 81 17.19 -2.99 17.70
C LEU A 81 18.71 -2.73 17.68
N GLY A 82 19.14 -1.62 17.08
CA GLY A 82 20.56 -1.21 17.05
C GLY A 82 21.12 -0.89 18.45
N GLU A 83 20.30 -0.36 19.35
CA GLU A 83 20.66 -0.11 20.76
C GLU A 83 20.63 -1.40 21.64
N GLY A 84 20.33 -2.57 21.05
CA GLY A 84 20.22 -3.84 21.80
C GLY A 84 18.93 -4.01 22.60
N LYS A 85 17.97 -3.08 22.51
CA LYS A 85 16.68 -3.10 23.21
C LYS A 85 15.63 -3.95 22.47
N GLY A 86 15.95 -5.20 22.15
CA GLY A 86 15.14 -6.07 21.28
C GLY A 86 13.71 -6.31 21.80
N SER A 87 13.52 -6.49 23.13
CA SER A 87 12.17 -6.68 23.68
C SER A 87 11.29 -5.44 23.48
N LEU A 88 11.84 -4.24 23.76
CA LEU A 88 11.11 -3.00 23.53
C LEU A 88 10.80 -2.79 22.04
N ALA A 89 11.74 -3.10 21.15
CA ALA A 89 11.53 -3.04 19.71
C ALA A 89 10.36 -3.92 19.26
N ARG A 90 10.26 -5.15 19.75
CA ARG A 90 9.16 -6.08 19.45
C ARG A 90 7.82 -5.58 19.96
N GLN A 91 7.79 -5.03 21.20
CA GLN A 91 6.58 -4.43 21.77
C GLN A 91 6.10 -3.25 20.88
N ARG A 92 7.00 -2.37 20.47
CA ARG A 92 6.67 -1.23 19.59
C ARG A 92 6.22 -1.67 18.20
N PHE A 93 6.86 -2.68 17.64
CA PHE A 93 6.44 -3.29 16.37
C PHE A 93 5.02 -3.86 16.46
N THR A 94 4.72 -4.60 17.54
CA THR A 94 3.37 -5.18 17.74
C THR A 94 2.31 -4.10 17.94
N GLN A 95 2.61 -3.08 18.74
CA GLN A 95 1.72 -1.94 18.95
C GLN A 95 1.43 -1.21 17.64
N LEU A 96 2.44 -1.02 16.80
CA LEU A 96 2.29 -0.36 15.51
C LEU A 96 1.40 -1.17 14.56
N ALA A 97 1.62 -2.49 14.48
CA ALA A 97 0.77 -3.38 13.67
C ALA A 97 -0.69 -3.35 14.15
N PHE A 98 -0.92 -3.44 15.45
CA PHE A 98 -2.27 -3.36 16.04
C PHE A 98 -2.93 -2.01 15.73
N PHE A 99 -2.22 -0.90 15.94
CA PHE A 99 -2.75 0.44 15.65
C PHE A 99 -3.07 0.61 14.15
N THR A 100 -2.25 0.06 13.28
CA THR A 100 -2.49 0.10 11.82
C THR A 100 -3.77 -0.66 11.44
N VAL A 101 -4.03 -1.83 12.03
CA VAL A 101 -5.29 -2.56 11.80
C VAL A 101 -6.48 -1.74 12.27
N VAL A 102 -6.44 -1.24 13.51
CA VAL A 102 -7.55 -0.47 14.09
C VAL A 102 -7.83 0.78 13.27
N SER A 103 -6.78 1.55 12.93
CA SER A 103 -6.94 2.75 12.09
C SER A 103 -7.45 2.43 10.69
N GLY A 104 -6.97 1.34 10.09
CA GLY A 104 -7.44 0.87 8.78
C GLY A 104 -8.92 0.47 8.79
N VAL A 105 -9.38 -0.23 9.84
CA VAL A 105 -10.80 -0.58 10.00
C VAL A 105 -11.66 0.66 10.20
N VAL A 106 -11.26 1.55 11.11
CA VAL A 106 -12.03 2.78 11.40
C VAL A 106 -12.13 3.68 10.18
N LEU A 107 -11.00 3.96 9.53
CA LEU A 107 -10.96 4.79 8.32
C LEU A 107 -11.66 4.10 7.15
N GLY A 108 -11.49 2.79 7.00
CA GLY A 108 -12.14 2.01 5.96
C GLY A 108 -13.67 2.10 6.05
N ILE A 109 -14.22 1.91 7.25
CA ILE A 109 -15.68 2.05 7.49
C ILE A 109 -16.13 3.49 7.25
N LEU A 110 -15.39 4.48 7.77
CA LEU A 110 -15.72 5.89 7.59
C LEU A 110 -15.80 6.27 6.11
N PHE A 111 -14.78 5.93 5.33
CA PHE A 111 -14.76 6.23 3.89
C PHE A 111 -15.77 5.41 3.11
N ALA A 112 -16.02 4.16 3.46
CA ALA A 112 -17.06 3.34 2.83
C ALA A 112 -18.47 3.98 3.00
N LEU A 113 -18.80 4.45 4.20
CA LEU A 113 -20.08 5.10 4.48
C LEU A 113 -20.20 6.47 3.81
N THR A 114 -19.10 7.17 3.60
CA THR A 114 -19.07 8.52 3.02
C THR A 114 -18.64 8.55 1.55
N MET A 115 -18.53 7.38 0.90
CA MET A 115 -18.00 7.31 -0.48
C MET A 115 -18.84 8.10 -1.48
N ARG A 116 -20.18 8.08 -1.36
CA ARG A 116 -21.06 8.81 -2.28
C ARG A 116 -20.84 10.34 -2.24
N PRO A 117 -20.92 11.02 -1.09
CA PRO A 117 -20.65 12.45 -1.04
C PRO A 117 -19.19 12.80 -1.42
N ILE A 118 -18.23 11.93 -1.11
CA ILE A 118 -16.83 12.12 -1.51
C ILE A 118 -16.69 12.04 -3.04
N SER A 119 -17.30 11.07 -3.69
CA SER A 119 -17.25 10.92 -5.15
C SER A 119 -17.83 12.15 -5.86
N LEU A 120 -18.96 12.67 -5.36
CA LEU A 120 -19.56 13.91 -5.89
C LEU A 120 -18.62 15.12 -5.71
N ALA A 121 -18.00 15.25 -4.53
CA ALA A 121 -17.05 16.32 -4.24
C ALA A 121 -15.78 16.23 -5.08
N LEU A 122 -15.34 15.02 -5.44
CA LEU A 122 -14.21 14.76 -6.33
C LEU A 122 -14.54 14.90 -7.82
N GLY A 123 -15.79 15.26 -8.16
CA GLY A 123 -16.18 15.61 -9.53
C GLY A 123 -16.91 14.52 -10.30
N ALA A 124 -17.36 13.44 -9.68
CA ALA A 124 -18.23 12.47 -10.34
C ALA A 124 -19.55 13.11 -10.72
N LYS A 125 -19.94 13.05 -12.00
CA LYS A 125 -21.20 13.60 -12.53
C LYS A 125 -21.95 12.53 -13.28
N GLY A 126 -23.27 12.44 -13.03
CA GLY A 126 -24.12 11.41 -13.65
C GLY A 126 -24.16 10.11 -12.85
N GLU A 127 -25.33 9.50 -12.79
CA GLU A 127 -25.57 8.30 -11.95
C GLU A 127 -24.68 7.09 -12.33
N PRO A 128 -24.41 6.75 -13.59
CA PRO A 128 -23.51 5.63 -13.88
C PRO A 128 -22.12 5.81 -13.24
N LEU A 129 -21.51 6.97 -13.43
CA LEU A 129 -20.16 7.27 -12.91
C LEU A 129 -20.11 7.31 -11.38
N VAL A 130 -21.11 7.95 -10.74
CA VAL A 130 -21.23 7.99 -9.27
C VAL A 130 -21.37 6.58 -8.71
N THR A 131 -22.20 5.75 -9.32
CA THR A 131 -22.40 4.36 -8.91
C THR A 131 -21.11 3.56 -9.00
N TYR A 132 -20.34 3.68 -10.08
CA TYR A 132 -19.03 3.02 -10.22
C TYR A 132 -18.04 3.51 -9.18
N CYS A 133 -17.97 4.82 -8.91
CA CYS A 133 -17.13 5.38 -7.85
C CYS A 133 -17.48 4.82 -6.48
N VAL A 134 -18.78 4.73 -6.15
CA VAL A 134 -19.23 4.19 -4.86
C VAL A 134 -18.91 2.71 -4.74
N GLN A 135 -19.19 1.90 -5.76
CA GLN A 135 -18.91 0.48 -5.73
C GLN A 135 -17.42 0.19 -5.57
N TYR A 136 -16.59 0.76 -6.44
CA TYR A 136 -15.13 0.59 -6.38
C TYR A 136 -14.54 1.13 -5.09
N GLY A 137 -14.90 2.37 -4.75
CA GLY A 137 -14.35 3.06 -3.58
C GLY A 137 -14.74 2.40 -2.26
N THR A 138 -15.95 1.85 -2.14
CA THR A 138 -16.38 1.12 -0.95
C THR A 138 -15.56 -0.17 -0.76
N ILE A 139 -15.34 -0.94 -1.83
CA ILE A 139 -14.52 -2.16 -1.76
C ILE A 139 -13.08 -1.81 -1.36
N MET A 140 -12.50 -0.79 -1.99
CA MET A 140 -11.14 -0.34 -1.68
C MET A 140 -11.01 0.20 -0.26
N ALA A 141 -12.02 0.97 0.22
CA ALA A 141 -12.05 1.49 1.59
C ALA A 141 -12.15 0.36 2.62
N LEU A 142 -13.02 -0.62 2.43
CA LEU A 142 -13.11 -1.79 3.30
C LEU A 142 -11.84 -2.66 3.25
N GLY A 143 -11.09 -2.61 2.16
CA GLY A 143 -9.78 -3.22 2.01
C GLY A 143 -8.64 -2.46 2.70
N ALA A 144 -8.87 -1.25 3.22
CA ALA A 144 -7.83 -0.41 3.84
C ALA A 144 -7.01 -1.09 4.95
N PRO A 145 -7.56 -1.92 5.85
CA PRO A 145 -6.75 -2.63 6.84
C PRO A 145 -5.66 -3.50 6.21
N PHE A 146 -5.96 -4.15 5.10
CA PHE A 146 -5.02 -5.01 4.40
C PHE A 146 -3.96 -4.20 3.65
N SER A 147 -4.35 -3.14 2.94
CA SER A 147 -3.40 -2.28 2.23
C SER A 147 -2.46 -1.57 3.20
N MET A 148 -2.97 -1.00 4.28
CA MET A 148 -2.16 -0.34 5.31
C MET A 148 -1.20 -1.30 6.01
N LEU A 149 -1.63 -2.53 6.32
CA LEU A 149 -0.75 -3.57 6.88
C LEU A 149 0.33 -4.01 5.90
N GLN A 150 -0.02 -4.19 4.63
CA GLN A 150 0.97 -4.51 3.61
C GLN A 150 2.04 -3.42 3.53
N MET A 151 1.63 -2.13 3.49
CA MET A 151 2.56 -0.99 3.50
C MET A 151 3.40 -0.97 4.78
N LEU A 152 2.78 -1.27 5.93
CA LEU A 152 3.50 -1.33 7.21
C LEU A 152 4.65 -2.34 7.17
N PHE A 153 4.40 -3.56 6.71
CA PHE A 153 5.39 -4.63 6.83
C PHE A 153 6.55 -4.55 5.84
N MET A 154 6.40 -3.82 4.74
CA MET A 154 7.41 -3.76 3.68
C MET A 154 8.82 -3.38 4.17
N PRO A 155 9.05 -2.26 4.89
CA PRO A 155 10.39 -1.91 5.35
C PRO A 155 10.89 -2.83 6.47
N PHE A 156 9.99 -3.48 7.23
CA PHE A 156 10.38 -4.37 8.32
C PHE A 156 11.07 -5.66 7.84
N TRP A 157 10.88 -6.08 6.59
CA TRP A 157 11.66 -7.17 6.00
C TRP A 157 13.16 -6.83 5.96
N THR A 158 13.49 -5.59 5.62
CA THR A 158 14.87 -5.10 5.61
C THR A 158 15.42 -4.98 7.04
N THR A 159 14.62 -4.48 7.97
CA THR A 159 14.97 -4.36 9.40
C THR A 159 15.22 -5.73 10.05
N ASN A 160 14.58 -6.80 9.54
CA ASN A 160 14.81 -8.18 9.93
C ASN A 160 15.97 -8.88 9.18
N ASP A 161 16.77 -8.16 8.40
CA ASP A 161 17.81 -8.72 7.51
C ASP A 161 17.28 -9.74 6.50
N LYS A 162 16.03 -9.57 6.07
CA LYS A 162 15.32 -10.48 5.15
C LYS A 162 14.70 -9.75 3.93
N PRO A 163 15.43 -8.83 3.26
CA PRO A 163 14.87 -8.05 2.15
C PRO A 163 14.36 -8.92 1.00
N LYS A 164 14.95 -10.11 0.79
CA LYS A 164 14.48 -11.07 -0.22
C LYS A 164 13.05 -11.54 0.00
N TYR A 165 12.59 -11.65 1.26
CA TYR A 165 11.21 -12.05 1.56
C TYR A 165 10.23 -10.95 1.15
N GLY A 166 10.60 -9.67 1.34
CA GLY A 166 9.82 -8.54 0.84
C GLY A 166 9.68 -8.57 -0.68
N LEU A 167 10.77 -8.83 -1.40
CA LEU A 167 10.74 -8.95 -2.87
C LEU A 167 9.85 -10.12 -3.33
N ILE A 168 10.01 -11.30 -2.75
CA ILE A 168 9.20 -12.47 -3.10
C ILE A 168 7.72 -12.18 -2.83
N LEU A 169 7.39 -11.58 -1.69
CA LEU A 169 6.02 -11.23 -1.34
C LEU A 169 5.43 -10.21 -2.32
N SER A 170 6.19 -9.18 -2.69
CA SER A 170 5.76 -8.17 -3.67
C SER A 170 5.49 -8.81 -5.04
N LEU A 171 6.37 -9.70 -5.50
CA LEU A 171 6.16 -10.46 -6.74
C LEU A 171 4.92 -11.35 -6.66
N THR A 172 4.72 -12.04 -5.52
CA THR A 172 3.54 -12.89 -5.30
C THR A 172 2.25 -12.07 -5.33
N CYS A 173 2.22 -10.92 -4.64
CA CYS A 173 1.06 -10.03 -4.63
C CYS A 173 0.76 -9.49 -6.04
N GLY A 174 1.77 -9.00 -6.75
CA GLY A 174 1.59 -8.47 -8.11
C GLY A 174 1.11 -9.55 -9.09
N PHE A 175 1.70 -10.74 -9.06
CA PHE A 175 1.29 -11.85 -9.90
C PHE A 175 -0.14 -12.33 -9.56
N SER A 176 -0.46 -12.44 -8.26
CA SER A 176 -1.82 -12.79 -7.81
C SER A 176 -2.85 -11.76 -8.26
N ASN A 177 -2.52 -10.46 -8.20
CA ASN A 177 -3.40 -9.39 -8.67
C ASN A 177 -3.70 -9.56 -10.17
N ILE A 178 -2.67 -9.70 -11.01
CA ILE A 178 -2.84 -9.88 -12.47
C ILE A 178 -3.70 -11.12 -12.78
N CYS A 179 -3.46 -12.25 -12.08
CA CYS A 179 -4.25 -13.48 -12.28
C CYS A 179 -5.71 -13.28 -11.86
N LEU A 180 -5.95 -12.57 -10.75
CA LEU A 180 -7.30 -12.30 -10.24
C LEU A 180 -8.02 -11.27 -11.11
N ASP A 181 -7.34 -10.28 -11.66
CA ASP A 181 -7.90 -9.33 -12.64
C ASP A 181 -8.38 -10.09 -13.88
N TYR A 182 -7.54 -10.96 -14.42
CA TYR A 182 -7.94 -11.80 -15.54
C TYR A 182 -9.18 -12.63 -15.21
N LEU A 183 -9.23 -13.24 -14.04
CA LEU A 183 -10.34 -14.10 -13.61
C LEU A 183 -11.62 -13.29 -13.38
N PHE A 184 -11.56 -12.21 -12.60
CA PHE A 184 -12.74 -11.47 -12.15
C PHE A 184 -13.22 -10.45 -13.19
N VAL A 185 -12.31 -9.76 -13.85
CA VAL A 185 -12.69 -8.72 -14.84
C VAL A 185 -13.06 -9.37 -16.17
N LYS A 186 -12.18 -10.25 -16.70
CA LYS A 186 -12.35 -10.82 -18.03
C LYS A 186 -13.24 -12.07 -18.03
N CYS A 187 -12.98 -13.07 -17.16
CA CYS A 187 -13.70 -14.35 -17.20
C CYS A 187 -15.05 -14.29 -16.49
N ALA A 188 -15.12 -13.67 -15.30
CA ALA A 188 -16.34 -13.56 -14.52
C ALA A 188 -17.20 -12.35 -14.91
N GLY A 189 -16.66 -11.38 -15.63
CA GLY A 189 -17.42 -10.22 -16.10
C GLY A 189 -17.83 -9.24 -14.99
N PHE A 190 -17.13 -9.24 -13.83
CA PHE A 190 -17.46 -8.35 -12.71
C PHE A 190 -17.02 -6.89 -12.96
N GLY A 191 -16.36 -6.61 -14.09
CA GLY A 191 -15.92 -5.27 -14.45
C GLY A 191 -15.07 -4.62 -13.36
N LEU A 192 -15.37 -3.36 -13.04
CA LEU A 192 -14.64 -2.57 -12.05
C LEU A 192 -14.63 -3.18 -10.63
N MET A 193 -15.75 -3.80 -10.21
CA MET A 193 -15.79 -4.47 -8.91
C MET A 193 -14.81 -5.66 -8.87
N GLY A 194 -14.65 -6.37 -9.99
CA GLY A 194 -13.69 -7.46 -10.11
C GLY A 194 -12.24 -6.99 -9.87
N ALA A 195 -11.85 -5.87 -10.47
CA ALA A 195 -10.54 -5.26 -10.26
C ALA A 195 -10.34 -4.82 -8.78
N ALA A 196 -11.37 -4.22 -8.17
CA ALA A 196 -11.29 -3.87 -6.74
C ALA A 196 -11.09 -5.10 -5.85
N PHE A 197 -11.83 -6.19 -6.07
CA PHE A 197 -11.66 -7.43 -5.33
C PHE A 197 -10.28 -8.06 -5.55
N ALA A 198 -9.79 -8.10 -6.78
CA ALA A 198 -8.45 -8.61 -7.10
C ALA A 198 -7.37 -7.85 -6.32
N THR A 199 -7.46 -6.53 -6.30
CA THR A 199 -6.54 -5.66 -5.58
C THR A 199 -6.61 -5.88 -4.06
N VAL A 200 -7.81 -5.91 -3.48
CA VAL A 200 -7.99 -6.13 -2.02
C VAL A 200 -7.53 -7.54 -1.60
N ILE A 201 -7.78 -8.57 -2.40
CA ILE A 201 -7.27 -9.93 -2.12
C ILE A 201 -5.74 -9.95 -2.17
N SER A 202 -5.11 -9.27 -3.13
CA SER A 202 -3.66 -9.15 -3.22
C SER A 202 -3.07 -8.44 -2.01
N TYR A 203 -3.71 -7.37 -1.52
CA TYR A 203 -3.36 -6.72 -0.26
C TYR A 203 -3.53 -7.65 0.93
N GLY A 204 -4.59 -8.47 0.93
CA GLY A 204 -4.81 -9.51 1.93
C GLY A 204 -3.67 -10.53 2.00
N ILE A 205 -3.15 -10.98 0.86
CA ILE A 205 -1.97 -11.86 0.79
C ILE A 205 -0.75 -11.11 1.36
N GLY A 206 -0.54 -9.86 0.95
CA GLY A 206 0.55 -9.00 1.39
C GLY A 206 0.52 -8.68 2.89
N ALA A 207 -0.64 -8.72 3.52
CA ALA A 207 -0.82 -8.55 4.95
C ALA A 207 -0.75 -9.89 5.72
N ALA A 208 -1.41 -10.94 5.24
CA ALA A 208 -1.53 -12.22 5.95
C ALA A 208 -0.19 -12.96 6.06
N VAL A 209 0.61 -12.98 4.98
CA VAL A 209 1.92 -13.66 4.98
C VAL A 209 2.86 -13.08 6.04
N PRO A 210 3.08 -11.75 6.13
CA PRO A 210 3.86 -11.17 7.23
C PRO A 210 3.27 -11.47 8.60
N VAL A 211 1.95 -11.39 8.79
CA VAL A 211 1.31 -11.71 10.07
C VAL A 211 1.65 -13.13 10.51
N ILE A 212 1.55 -14.11 9.61
CA ILE A 212 1.92 -15.50 9.90
C ILE A 212 3.41 -15.63 10.23
N VAL A 213 4.27 -14.98 9.46
CA VAL A 213 5.74 -15.08 9.64
C VAL A 213 6.18 -14.41 10.95
N TYR A 214 5.66 -13.21 11.26
CA TYR A 214 5.98 -12.48 12.49
C TYR A 214 5.30 -13.06 13.73
N SER A 215 4.32 -13.93 13.58
CA SER A 215 3.78 -14.73 14.70
C SER A 215 4.75 -15.82 15.16
N ARG A 216 5.71 -16.21 14.32
CA ARG A 216 6.75 -17.20 14.66
C ARG A 216 7.96 -16.51 15.27
N LYS A 217 8.45 -17.00 16.40
CA LYS A 217 9.60 -16.42 17.14
C LYS A 217 10.98 -16.68 16.47
N ASN A 218 11.03 -16.81 15.15
CA ASN A 218 12.24 -17.17 14.39
C ASN A 218 12.98 -15.96 13.79
N LEU A 219 12.45 -14.75 13.98
CA LEU A 219 13.02 -13.52 13.46
C LEU A 219 13.46 -12.61 14.62
N LYS A 220 14.21 -11.53 14.29
CA LYS A 220 14.58 -10.50 15.27
C LYS A 220 13.33 -9.77 15.80
N LEU A 221 12.38 -9.46 14.92
CA LEU A 221 11.06 -8.94 15.23
C LEU A 221 10.02 -10.05 15.09
N TYR A 222 9.17 -10.18 16.07
CA TYR A 222 7.98 -11.03 16.11
C TYR A 222 6.95 -10.38 17.03
N PHE A 223 5.69 -10.82 16.96
CA PHE A 223 4.64 -10.27 17.81
C PHE A 223 4.85 -10.70 19.27
N GLU A 224 4.92 -9.69 20.16
CA GLU A 224 5.09 -9.82 21.58
C GLU A 224 4.02 -9.01 22.30
N LYS A 225 3.60 -9.41 23.50
CA LYS A 225 2.70 -8.61 24.32
C LYS A 225 3.28 -7.21 24.54
N PHE A 226 2.49 -6.19 24.31
CA PHE A 226 2.92 -4.80 24.43
C PHE A 226 2.09 -4.05 25.47
N ARG A 227 2.69 -2.98 26.02
CA ARG A 227 1.97 -1.96 26.77
C ARG A 227 1.72 -0.77 25.84
N TRP A 228 0.50 -0.25 25.90
CA TRP A 228 0.12 0.90 25.08
C TRP A 228 0.97 2.11 25.42
N ASP A 229 1.54 2.75 24.42
CA ASP A 229 2.35 3.96 24.54
C ASP A 229 1.97 4.94 23.44
N THR A 230 1.13 5.91 23.81
CA THR A 230 0.68 6.96 22.91
C THR A 230 1.83 7.87 22.45
N SER A 231 2.82 8.12 23.32
CA SER A 231 4.00 8.95 22.98
C SER A 231 4.80 8.30 21.83
N PHE A 232 4.94 6.99 21.85
CA PHE A 232 5.57 6.26 20.74
C PHE A 232 4.80 6.44 19.42
N LEU A 233 3.47 6.26 19.44
CA LEU A 233 2.65 6.41 18.23
C LEU A 233 2.72 7.83 17.67
N LEU A 234 2.62 8.86 18.51
CA LEU A 234 2.74 10.24 18.08
C LEU A 234 4.14 10.54 17.46
N LYS A 235 5.21 10.00 18.06
CA LYS A 235 6.56 10.12 17.49
C LYS A 235 6.69 9.37 16.16
N ALA A 236 6.10 8.17 16.04
CA ALA A 236 6.10 7.43 14.80
C ALA A 236 5.32 8.19 13.71
N MET A 237 4.16 8.73 14.02
CA MET A 237 3.39 9.55 13.08
C MET A 237 4.17 10.81 12.67
N SER A 238 4.71 11.56 13.63
CA SER A 238 5.52 12.76 13.36
C SER A 238 6.73 12.47 12.46
N ASN A 239 7.44 11.37 12.72
CA ASN A 239 8.59 10.98 11.90
C ASN A 239 8.22 10.57 10.48
N GLY A 240 7.00 10.04 10.30
CA GLY A 240 6.52 9.55 9.00
C GLY A 240 5.70 10.56 8.20
N VAL A 241 5.36 11.73 8.76
CA VAL A 241 4.55 12.75 8.07
C VAL A 241 5.16 13.17 6.74
N SER A 242 6.48 13.32 6.66
CA SER A 242 7.18 13.69 5.43
C SER A 242 6.92 12.69 4.30
N GLU A 243 6.94 11.40 4.60
CA GLU A 243 6.67 10.34 3.63
C GLU A 243 5.18 10.34 3.20
N MET A 244 4.26 10.57 4.13
CA MET A 244 2.85 10.74 3.80
C MET A 244 2.63 11.93 2.87
N VAL A 245 3.22 13.08 3.17
CA VAL A 245 3.13 14.29 2.33
C VAL A 245 3.70 14.03 0.94
N THR A 246 4.84 13.35 0.84
CA THR A 246 5.45 12.97 -0.44
C THR A 246 4.52 12.07 -1.26
N ASN A 247 3.88 11.08 -0.63
CA ASN A 247 2.90 10.21 -1.30
C ASN A 247 1.67 11.00 -1.79
N ILE A 248 1.12 11.88 -0.96
CA ILE A 248 -0.02 12.72 -1.32
C ILE A 248 0.37 13.69 -2.44
N ALA A 249 1.54 14.32 -2.36
CA ALA A 249 2.03 15.21 -3.42
C ALA A 249 2.17 14.49 -4.76
N SER A 250 2.71 13.26 -4.76
CA SER A 250 2.80 12.43 -5.96
C SER A 250 1.42 12.10 -6.53
N ALA A 251 0.44 11.80 -5.68
CA ALA A 251 -0.94 11.55 -6.10
C ALA A 251 -1.58 12.80 -6.73
N VAL A 252 -1.41 13.97 -6.11
CA VAL A 252 -1.90 15.26 -6.64
C VAL A 252 -1.23 15.58 -7.98
N THR A 253 0.07 15.39 -8.10
CA THR A 253 0.81 15.60 -9.34
C THR A 253 0.29 14.70 -10.46
N THR A 254 0.09 13.43 -10.19
CA THR A 254 -0.46 12.47 -11.16
C THR A 254 -1.88 12.86 -11.58
N PHE A 255 -2.70 13.28 -10.64
CA PHE A 255 -4.07 13.74 -10.89
C PHE A 255 -4.10 14.98 -11.81
N ILE A 256 -3.29 16.00 -11.49
CA ILE A 256 -3.17 17.22 -12.30
C ILE A 256 -2.63 16.88 -13.72
N PHE A 257 -1.62 16.02 -13.79
CA PHE A 257 -1.06 15.58 -15.07
C PHE A 257 -2.10 14.88 -15.94
N ASN A 258 -2.93 14.01 -15.36
CA ASN A 258 -4.01 13.35 -16.08
C ASN A 258 -5.06 14.35 -16.61
N ILE A 259 -5.42 15.38 -15.83
CA ILE A 259 -6.32 16.45 -16.30
C ILE A 259 -5.72 17.20 -17.47
N ILE A 260 -4.44 17.57 -17.39
CA ILE A 260 -3.75 18.28 -18.48
C ILE A 260 -3.71 17.44 -19.76
N LEU A 261 -3.42 16.14 -19.65
CA LEU A 261 -3.44 15.22 -20.79
C LEU A 261 -4.83 15.11 -21.41
N MET A 262 -5.88 14.99 -20.61
CA MET A 262 -7.26 14.96 -21.12
C MET A 262 -7.62 16.25 -21.87
N LEU A 263 -7.28 17.41 -21.32
CA LEU A 263 -7.51 18.71 -21.99
C LEU A 263 -6.71 18.84 -23.27
N SER A 264 -5.46 18.37 -23.30
CA SER A 264 -4.61 18.38 -24.50
C SER A 264 -5.16 17.46 -25.60
N LEU A 265 -5.68 16.29 -25.27
CA LEU A 265 -6.30 15.37 -26.25
C LEU A 265 -7.58 15.95 -26.87
N ILE A 266 -8.37 16.71 -26.10
CA ILE A 266 -9.56 17.39 -26.62
C ILE A 266 -9.17 18.45 -27.63
N HIS A 267 -8.11 19.24 -27.37
CA HIS A 267 -7.62 20.26 -28.31
C HIS A 267 -6.95 19.71 -29.60
N ILE A 268 -6.49 18.46 -29.58
CA ILE A 268 -5.88 17.82 -30.76
C ILE A 268 -6.96 17.21 -31.68
N SER A 269 -8.15 16.93 -31.13
CA SER A 269 -9.28 16.32 -31.88
C SER A 269 -10.24 17.35 -32.50
N GLU A 270 -10.06 18.64 -32.23
CA GLU A 270 -10.69 19.77 -32.94
C GLU A 270 -9.79 20.30 -34.09
#